data_ce7fccdb933e66154a2b0d5041f5597c
#
_entry.id   ce7fccdb933e66154a2b0d5041f5597c
#
_cell.length_a   1.000
_cell.length_b   1.000
_cell.length_c   1.000
_cell.angle_alpha   90.00
_cell.angle_beta   90.00
_cell.angle_gamma   90.00
#
_symmetry.space_group_name_H-M   'P 1'
#
loop_
_entity.id
_entity.type
_entity.pdbx_description
1 polymer ?
#
loop_
_entity_poly.entity_id
_entity_poly.type
_entity_poly.pdbx_seq_one_letter_code
_entity_poly.pdbx_strand_id
1 'polypeptide(L)'
;DMPAGYKHRRFFVDKYVRLAHAVASLQQKKGYWTRSMMDPQQAPGPETSGTAFFTYGMLWGVNNGLLQKREFAPVIKKAWHYLTTTAMQADGKIGYVQPIGEKAIPGQTINADSQTNFGVGAFLLAACEYVKYLRDKNEKHTIKMKKGGGWFVSAGTGVSGI
;
A
#
# COMPACT_ATOMS: atom_id res chain seq x y z
N ASP A 1 -15.80 -4.41 7.53
CA ASP A 1 -15.89 -3.06 8.10
C ASP A 1 -16.64 -3.07 9.42
N MET A 2 -16.14 -2.33 10.39
CA MET A 2 -16.75 -2.21 11.71
C MET A 2 -17.83 -1.13 11.67
N PRO A 3 -19.08 -1.42 12.09
CA PRO A 3 -20.15 -0.43 12.11
C PRO A 3 -19.77 0.84 12.89
N ALA A 4 -20.22 2.00 12.41
CA ALA A 4 -19.92 3.29 13.06
C ALA A 4 -20.36 3.34 14.54
N GLY A 5 -21.51 2.72 14.85
CA GLY A 5 -22.07 2.65 16.22
C GLY A 5 -21.52 1.52 17.10
N TYR A 6 -20.52 0.77 16.65
CA TYR A 6 -19.97 -0.30 17.48
C TYR A 6 -19.27 0.26 18.72
N LYS A 7 -19.71 -0.18 19.91
CA LYS A 7 -19.25 0.39 21.19
C LYS A 7 -17.75 0.42 21.43
N HIS A 8 -17.00 -0.53 20.84
CA HIS A 8 -15.56 -0.61 20.97
C HIS A 8 -14.79 -0.06 19.75
N ARG A 9 -15.49 0.57 18.79
CA ARG A 9 -14.88 1.08 17.55
C ARG A 9 -13.68 1.99 17.84
N ARG A 10 -13.79 2.90 18.80
CA ARG A 10 -12.73 3.84 19.16
C ARG A 10 -11.46 3.09 19.60
N PHE A 11 -11.60 2.07 20.44
CA PHE A 11 -10.45 1.26 20.89
C PHE A 11 -9.70 0.64 19.71
N PHE A 12 -10.41 0.04 18.75
CA PHE A 12 -9.76 -0.57 17.58
C PHE A 12 -9.15 0.46 16.64
N VAL A 13 -9.80 1.60 16.44
CA VAL A 13 -9.23 2.71 15.63
C VAL A 13 -7.95 3.23 16.26
N ASP A 14 -7.92 3.46 17.56
CA ASP A 14 -6.72 3.93 18.26
C ASP A 14 -5.56 2.92 18.14
N LYS A 15 -5.85 1.62 18.30
CA LYS A 15 -4.85 0.56 18.10
C LYS A 15 -4.35 0.51 16.66
N TYR A 16 -5.25 0.60 15.68
CA TYR A 16 -4.89 0.62 14.26
C TYR A 16 -3.99 1.81 13.92
N VAL A 17 -4.33 3.03 14.34
CA VAL A 17 -3.53 4.23 14.08
C VAL A 17 -2.14 4.08 14.67
N ARG A 18 -2.04 3.65 15.93
CA ARG A 18 -0.73 3.42 16.58
C ARG A 18 0.09 2.36 15.86
N LEU A 19 -0.53 1.26 15.44
CA LEU A 19 0.13 0.20 14.67
C LEU A 19 0.62 0.72 13.32
N ALA A 20 -0.19 1.50 12.60
CA ALA A 20 0.18 2.07 11.31
C ALA A 20 1.43 2.96 11.42
N HIS A 21 1.53 3.81 12.46
CA HIS A 21 2.72 4.62 12.71
C HIS A 21 3.94 3.75 13.04
N ALA A 22 3.80 2.76 13.92
CA ALA A 22 4.88 1.86 14.28
C ALA A 22 5.41 1.10 13.05
N VAL A 23 4.52 0.55 12.23
CA VAL A 23 4.89 -0.14 10.99
C VAL A 23 5.56 0.83 10.00
N ALA A 24 5.02 2.03 9.80
CA ALA A 24 5.60 3.03 8.91
C ALA A 24 7.04 3.40 9.28
N SER A 25 7.35 3.50 10.58
CA SER A 25 8.70 3.83 11.06
C SER A 25 9.74 2.76 10.78
N LEU A 26 9.32 1.52 10.51
CA LEU A 26 10.19 0.37 10.22
C LEU A 26 10.42 0.12 8.73
N GLN A 27 9.87 0.99 7.85
CA GLN A 27 10.04 0.86 6.41
C GLN A 27 11.51 1.01 6.00
N GLN A 28 12.01 0.09 5.19
CA GLN A 28 13.35 0.17 4.63
C GLN A 28 13.46 1.31 3.60
N LYS A 29 14.66 1.83 3.38
CA LYS A 29 14.93 2.93 2.42
C LYS A 29 14.39 2.63 1.02
N LYS A 30 14.44 1.37 0.57
CA LYS A 30 13.94 0.89 -0.72
C LYS A 30 12.42 0.67 -0.78
N GLY A 31 11.67 0.94 0.30
CA GLY A 31 10.21 0.94 0.32
C GLY A 31 9.54 -0.35 0.79
N TYR A 32 10.27 -1.42 1.01
CA TYR A 32 9.75 -2.68 1.53
C TYR A 32 9.92 -2.78 3.07
N TRP A 33 9.35 -3.83 3.66
CA TRP A 33 9.65 -4.32 5.00
C TRP A 33 10.33 -5.67 4.92
N THR A 34 11.23 -5.93 5.88
CA THR A 34 11.90 -7.21 6.02
C THR A 34 11.03 -8.19 6.81
N ARG A 35 11.32 -9.48 6.73
CA ARG A 35 10.65 -10.52 7.50
C ARG A 35 10.78 -10.32 9.02
N SER A 36 11.95 -9.87 9.46
CA SER A 36 12.20 -9.44 10.85
C SER A 36 12.26 -7.91 10.87
N MET A 37 11.14 -7.25 11.14
CA MET A 37 11.04 -5.80 11.04
C MET A 37 11.85 -5.08 12.13
N MET A 38 11.92 -5.65 13.34
CA MET A 38 12.64 -5.07 14.48
C MET A 38 14.15 -5.31 14.43
N ASP A 39 14.56 -6.35 13.69
CA ASP A 39 15.96 -6.67 13.41
C ASP A 39 16.12 -7.05 11.93
N PRO A 40 16.26 -6.06 11.04
CA PRO A 40 16.38 -6.31 9.60
C PRO A 40 17.58 -7.16 9.20
N GLN A 41 18.60 -7.26 10.06
CA GLN A 41 19.80 -8.06 9.77
C GLN A 41 19.60 -9.54 10.05
N GLN A 42 18.63 -9.91 10.89
CA GLN A 42 18.30 -11.30 11.17
C GLN A 42 17.78 -12.04 9.93
N ALA A 43 16.96 -11.37 9.12
CA ALA A 43 16.39 -11.94 7.90
C ALA A 43 16.32 -10.85 6.82
N PRO A 44 17.48 -10.47 6.24
CA PRO A 44 17.59 -9.34 5.34
C PRO A 44 16.87 -9.59 4.01
N GLY A 45 16.64 -8.50 3.28
CA GLY A 45 15.96 -8.51 2.00
C GLY A 45 14.45 -8.24 2.10
N PRO A 46 13.81 -8.04 0.94
CA PRO A 46 12.40 -7.70 0.88
C PRO A 46 11.49 -8.88 1.24
N GLU A 47 10.33 -8.56 1.80
CA GLU A 47 9.20 -9.47 1.95
C GLU A 47 7.95 -8.81 1.38
N THR A 48 7.46 -9.34 0.26
CA THR A 48 6.43 -8.70 -0.55
C THR A 48 5.04 -8.80 0.05
N SER A 49 4.67 -9.92 0.65
CA SER A 49 3.30 -10.08 1.17
C SER A 49 3.02 -9.13 2.32
N GLY A 50 3.92 -9.02 3.28
CA GLY A 50 3.84 -8.05 4.37
C GLY A 50 3.90 -6.61 3.86
N THR A 51 4.80 -6.33 2.91
CA THR A 51 4.88 -5.00 2.28
C THR A 51 3.54 -4.62 1.62
N ALA A 52 2.91 -5.54 0.91
CA ALA A 52 1.62 -5.31 0.26
C ALA A 52 0.48 -5.13 1.29
N PHE A 53 0.41 -5.96 2.35
CA PHE A 53 -0.58 -5.82 3.40
C PHE A 53 -0.43 -4.50 4.18
N PHE A 54 0.79 -4.08 4.50
CA PHE A 54 1.02 -2.80 5.17
C PHE A 54 0.64 -1.63 4.27
N THR A 55 0.97 -1.72 2.98
CA THR A 55 0.57 -0.71 1.98
C THR A 55 -0.96 -0.64 1.85
N TYR A 56 -1.64 -1.79 1.76
CA TYR A 56 -3.10 -1.88 1.78
C TYR A 56 -3.68 -1.22 3.03
N GLY A 57 -3.20 -1.58 4.21
CA GLY A 57 -3.68 -1.02 5.47
C GLY A 57 -3.53 0.50 5.52
N MET A 58 -2.36 1.04 5.17
CA MET A 58 -2.12 2.48 5.15
C MET A 58 -2.99 3.21 4.13
N LEU A 59 -3.14 2.66 2.92
CA LEU A 59 -4.03 3.20 1.89
C LEU A 59 -5.48 3.24 2.36
N TRP A 60 -5.97 2.12 2.91
CA TRP A 60 -7.31 2.02 3.47
C TRP A 60 -7.54 3.08 4.55
N GLY A 61 -6.58 3.25 5.45
CA GLY A 61 -6.68 4.25 6.51
C GLY A 61 -6.71 5.69 6.00
N VAL A 62 -5.93 6.00 4.98
CA VAL A 62 -5.95 7.32 4.33
C VAL A 62 -7.27 7.53 3.59
N ASN A 63 -7.74 6.54 2.83
CA ASN A 63 -9.00 6.61 2.09
C ASN A 63 -10.23 6.76 2.99
N ASN A 64 -10.16 6.23 4.22
CA ASN A 64 -11.23 6.33 5.22
C ASN A 64 -11.03 7.48 6.24
N GLY A 65 -10.05 8.36 6.03
CA GLY A 65 -9.80 9.52 6.89
C GLY A 65 -9.27 9.20 8.30
N LEU A 66 -8.79 7.98 8.53
CA LEU A 66 -8.20 7.54 9.81
C LEU A 66 -6.72 7.88 9.93
N LEU A 67 -6.01 7.96 8.80
CA LEU A 67 -4.61 8.33 8.71
C LEU A 67 -4.44 9.61 7.89
N GLN A 68 -3.51 10.47 8.31
CA GLN A 68 -3.26 11.73 7.61
C GLN A 68 -2.47 11.50 6.31
N LYS A 69 -3.06 11.86 5.16
CA LYS A 69 -2.48 11.68 3.84
C LYS A 69 -1.07 12.26 3.71
N ARG A 70 -0.82 13.48 4.23
CA ARG A 70 0.49 14.14 4.16
C ARG A 70 1.60 13.34 4.83
N GLU A 71 1.26 12.60 5.87
CA GLU A 71 2.19 11.85 6.70
C GLU A 71 2.50 10.47 6.08
N PHE A 72 1.46 9.78 5.60
CA PHE A 72 1.61 8.44 5.05
C PHE A 72 1.92 8.39 3.55
N ALA A 73 1.70 9.48 2.79
CA ALA A 73 1.96 9.51 1.35
C ALA A 73 3.40 9.15 0.96
N PRO A 74 4.46 9.62 1.67
CA PRO A 74 5.83 9.24 1.36
C PRO A 74 6.10 7.74 1.56
N VAL A 75 5.54 7.14 2.61
CA VAL A 75 5.65 5.72 2.93
C VAL A 75 4.95 4.89 1.86
N ILE A 76 3.69 5.21 1.57
CA ILE A 76 2.87 4.57 0.53
C ILE A 76 3.56 4.65 -0.84
N LYS A 77 4.09 5.83 -1.21
CA LYS A 77 4.77 6.02 -2.50
C LYS A 77 5.98 5.10 -2.65
N LYS A 78 6.82 5.00 -1.63
CA LYS A 78 7.99 4.11 -1.65
C LYS A 78 7.59 2.64 -1.71
N ALA A 79 6.59 2.24 -0.91
CA ALA A 79 6.11 0.87 -0.92
C ALA A 79 5.48 0.50 -2.27
N TRP A 80 4.65 1.36 -2.83
CA TRP A 80 4.03 1.15 -4.14
C TRP A 80 5.07 1.06 -5.25
N HIS A 81 6.10 1.91 -5.20
CA HIS A 81 7.22 1.83 -6.14
C HIS A 81 7.91 0.45 -6.06
N TYR A 82 8.27 -0.02 -4.87
CA TYR A 82 8.84 -1.35 -4.69
C TYR A 82 7.91 -2.45 -5.25
N LEU A 83 6.63 -2.42 -4.90
CA LEU A 83 5.64 -3.42 -5.33
C LEU A 83 5.52 -3.51 -6.85
N THR A 84 5.60 -2.39 -7.56
CA THR A 84 5.38 -2.32 -9.01
C THR A 84 6.65 -2.40 -9.85
N THR A 85 7.85 -2.17 -9.28
CA THR A 85 9.11 -2.17 -10.04
C THR A 85 10.06 -3.29 -9.64
N THR A 86 9.88 -3.89 -8.46
CA THR A 86 10.77 -4.94 -7.95
C THR A 86 10.02 -6.23 -7.67
N ALA A 87 8.88 -6.15 -6.96
CA ALA A 87 8.11 -7.34 -6.61
C ALA A 87 7.37 -7.92 -7.82
N MET A 88 6.76 -7.07 -8.65
CA MET A 88 6.11 -7.48 -9.89
C MET A 88 7.15 -7.72 -10.97
N GLN A 89 7.21 -8.95 -11.47
CA GLN A 89 8.11 -9.37 -12.54
C GLN A 89 7.52 -9.04 -13.92
N ALA A 90 8.34 -9.07 -14.96
CA ALA A 90 7.95 -8.74 -16.34
C ALA A 90 6.84 -9.68 -16.88
N ASP A 91 6.76 -10.90 -16.40
CA ASP A 91 5.72 -11.89 -16.73
C ASP A 91 4.46 -11.79 -15.85
N GLY A 92 4.38 -10.79 -14.98
CA GLY A 92 3.25 -10.54 -14.08
C GLY A 92 3.29 -11.31 -12.75
N LYS A 93 4.30 -12.15 -12.52
CA LYS A 93 4.48 -12.80 -11.21
C LYS A 93 4.78 -11.80 -10.11
N ILE A 94 4.32 -12.09 -8.89
CA ILE A 94 4.68 -11.34 -7.69
C ILE A 94 5.71 -12.16 -6.91
N GLY A 95 6.96 -11.75 -6.99
CA GLY A 95 8.09 -12.41 -6.35
C GLY A 95 8.42 -11.87 -4.96
N TYR A 96 9.49 -12.41 -4.37
CA TYR A 96 9.98 -12.03 -3.03
C TYR A 96 8.97 -12.27 -1.91
N VAL A 97 8.13 -13.30 -2.04
CA VAL A 97 7.14 -13.68 -1.03
C VAL A 97 7.70 -14.80 -0.18
N GLN A 98 7.72 -14.61 1.15
CA GLN A 98 8.14 -15.68 2.06
C GLN A 98 7.10 -16.83 2.09
N PRO A 99 7.53 -18.08 2.32
CA PRO A 99 6.59 -19.15 2.61
C PRO A 99 5.91 -18.92 3.97
N ILE A 100 4.78 -19.58 4.18
CA ILE A 100 4.11 -19.58 5.49
C ILE A 100 5.04 -20.19 6.53
N GLY A 101 5.21 -19.51 7.68
CA GLY A 101 6.04 -19.96 8.77
C GLY A 101 5.76 -19.17 10.04
N GLU A 102 6.09 -19.76 11.19
CA GLU A 102 5.88 -19.14 12.50
C GLU A 102 6.86 -17.99 12.79
N LYS A 103 8.03 -18.03 12.19
CA LYS A 103 9.11 -17.05 12.38
C LYS A 103 9.95 -16.88 11.12
N ALA A 104 10.62 -15.74 11.02
CA ALA A 104 11.66 -15.53 10.01
C ALA A 104 12.83 -16.50 10.24
N ILE A 105 13.23 -17.21 9.18
CA ILE A 105 14.35 -18.17 9.22
C ILE A 105 15.60 -17.45 8.68
N PRO A 106 16.64 -17.26 9.50
CA PRO A 106 17.91 -16.71 9.02
C PRO A 106 18.50 -17.59 7.89
N GLY A 107 19.06 -16.94 6.87
CA GLY A 107 19.66 -17.66 5.73
C GLY A 107 18.67 -18.23 4.71
N GLN A 108 17.35 -18.20 4.96
CA GLN A 108 16.37 -18.59 3.97
C GLN A 108 16.38 -17.63 2.77
N THR A 109 16.61 -18.16 1.57
CA THR A 109 16.61 -17.37 0.34
C THR A 109 15.19 -17.01 -0.07
N ILE A 110 14.92 -15.72 -0.21
CA ILE A 110 13.70 -15.17 -0.81
C ILE A 110 14.12 -14.32 -2.00
N ASN A 111 13.65 -14.65 -3.19
CA ASN A 111 14.05 -14.03 -4.46
C ASN A 111 12.83 -13.79 -5.38
N ALA A 112 13.10 -13.36 -6.62
CA ALA A 112 12.07 -13.09 -7.62
C ALA A 112 11.15 -14.28 -7.91
N ASP A 113 11.66 -15.52 -7.79
CA ASP A 113 10.90 -16.74 -8.03
C ASP A 113 10.09 -17.22 -6.81
N SER A 114 10.35 -16.63 -5.63
CA SER A 114 9.63 -16.96 -4.41
C SER A 114 8.23 -16.33 -4.44
N GLN A 115 7.21 -17.12 -4.77
CA GLN A 115 5.84 -16.67 -4.96
C GLN A 115 4.83 -17.56 -4.22
N THR A 116 3.70 -16.97 -3.84
CA THR A 116 2.56 -17.65 -3.22
C THR A 116 1.25 -16.96 -3.58
N ASN A 117 0.13 -17.69 -3.48
CA ASN A 117 -1.20 -17.15 -3.78
C ASN A 117 -1.56 -15.95 -2.87
N PHE A 118 -1.19 -16.01 -1.59
CA PHE A 118 -1.49 -14.91 -0.66
C PHE A 118 -0.65 -13.65 -0.96
N GLY A 119 0.55 -13.79 -1.53
CA GLY A 119 1.34 -12.65 -1.99
C GLY A 119 0.66 -11.88 -3.12
N VAL A 120 0.10 -12.61 -4.10
CA VAL A 120 -0.71 -12.02 -5.18
C VAL A 120 -1.98 -11.39 -4.61
N GLY A 121 -2.69 -12.08 -3.71
CA GLY A 121 -3.88 -11.54 -3.05
C GLY A 121 -3.62 -10.24 -2.31
N ALA A 122 -2.53 -10.17 -1.54
CA ALA A 122 -2.12 -8.95 -0.82
C ALA A 122 -1.80 -7.79 -1.79
N PHE A 123 -1.09 -8.09 -2.89
CA PHE A 123 -0.79 -7.10 -3.93
C PHE A 123 -2.08 -6.54 -4.56
N LEU A 124 -3.04 -7.39 -4.91
CA LEU A 124 -4.31 -6.96 -5.49
C LEU A 124 -5.14 -6.10 -4.52
N LEU A 125 -5.16 -6.44 -3.23
CA LEU A 125 -5.80 -5.61 -2.19
C LEU A 125 -5.17 -4.22 -2.14
N ALA A 126 -3.83 -4.13 -2.13
CA ALA A 126 -3.13 -2.85 -2.16
C ALA A 126 -3.42 -2.07 -3.44
N ALA A 127 -3.48 -2.73 -4.60
CA ALA A 127 -3.79 -2.11 -5.88
C ALA A 127 -5.21 -1.50 -5.91
N CYS A 128 -6.20 -2.22 -5.39
CA CYS A 128 -7.58 -1.72 -5.29
C CYS A 128 -7.67 -0.45 -4.44
N GLU A 129 -7.01 -0.42 -3.28
CA GLU A 129 -6.99 0.78 -2.43
C GLU A 129 -6.17 1.91 -3.05
N TYR A 130 -5.10 1.60 -3.79
CA TYR A 130 -4.30 2.62 -4.50
C TYR A 130 -5.10 3.33 -5.60
N VAL A 131 -5.94 2.60 -6.35
CA VAL A 131 -6.86 3.20 -7.33
C VAL A 131 -7.81 4.19 -6.66
N LYS A 132 -8.41 3.85 -5.52
CA LYS A 132 -9.26 4.78 -4.73
C LYS A 132 -8.47 6.02 -4.29
N TYR A 133 -7.27 5.82 -3.76
CA TYR A 133 -6.36 6.89 -3.34
C TYR A 133 -6.01 7.88 -4.46
N LEU A 134 -5.89 7.41 -5.71
CA LEU A 134 -5.64 8.27 -6.87
C LEU A 134 -6.89 9.05 -7.31
N ARG A 135 -8.08 8.43 -7.28
CA ARG A 135 -9.35 9.09 -7.63
C ARG A 135 -9.63 10.28 -6.73
N ASP A 136 -9.41 10.15 -5.44
CA ASP A 136 -9.56 11.22 -4.45
C ASP A 136 -8.65 12.45 -4.75
N LYS A 137 -7.49 12.23 -5.39
CA LYS A 137 -6.64 13.32 -5.89
C LYS A 137 -7.27 14.06 -7.07
N ASN A 138 -7.88 13.34 -8.00
CA ASN A 138 -8.44 13.93 -9.22
C ASN A 138 -9.71 14.73 -8.93
N GLU A 139 -10.58 14.26 -8.03
CA GLU A 139 -11.78 14.98 -7.63
C GLU A 139 -11.47 16.31 -6.94
N LYS A 140 -10.47 16.33 -6.03
CA LYS A 140 -10.02 17.56 -5.37
C LYS A 140 -9.39 18.58 -6.34
N HIS A 141 -8.75 18.12 -7.40
CA HIS A 141 -8.20 18.96 -8.46
C HIS A 141 -9.32 19.61 -9.30
N THR A 142 -10.32 18.85 -9.65
CA THR A 142 -11.50 19.30 -10.40
C THR A 142 -12.34 20.33 -9.62
N ILE A 143 -12.49 20.15 -8.30
CA ILE A 143 -13.22 21.10 -7.45
C ILE A 143 -12.44 22.41 -7.26
N LYS A 144 -11.11 22.39 -7.20
CA LYS A 144 -10.31 23.64 -7.16
C LYS A 144 -10.42 24.47 -8.43
N MET A 145 -10.55 23.87 -9.58
CA MET A 145 -10.77 24.58 -10.85
C MET A 145 -12.17 25.19 -10.97
N LYS A 146 -13.18 24.65 -10.27
CA LYS A 146 -14.56 25.18 -10.25
C LYS A 146 -14.75 26.41 -9.36
N LYS A 147 -13.84 26.70 -8.44
CA LYS A 147 -13.92 27.88 -7.55
C LYS A 147 -13.33 29.17 -8.11
N GLY A 148 -12.72 29.13 -9.28
CA GLY A 148 -12.11 30.29 -9.96
C GLY A 148 -12.62 30.45 -11.38
N GLY A 149 -13.84 30.96 -11.58
CA GLY A 149 -14.29 31.55 -12.86
C GLY A 149 -14.78 30.59 -13.95
N GLY A 150 -16.03 30.83 -14.43
CA GLY A 150 -16.48 30.55 -15.81
C GLY A 150 -16.68 29.11 -16.23
N TRP A 151 -17.91 28.78 -16.56
CA TRP A 151 -18.30 27.53 -17.18
C TRP A 151 -17.60 27.31 -18.53
N PHE A 152 -16.71 26.32 -18.64
CA PHE A 152 -16.35 25.66 -19.87
C PHE A 152 -16.38 24.16 -19.67
N VAL A 153 -17.38 23.51 -20.26
CA VAL A 153 -17.42 22.06 -20.42
C VAL A 153 -16.53 21.72 -21.61
N SER A 154 -15.34 21.20 -21.37
CA SER A 154 -14.54 20.55 -22.38
C SER A 154 -14.84 19.06 -22.32
N ALA A 155 -15.69 18.59 -23.21
CA ALA A 155 -15.82 17.18 -23.56
C ALA A 155 -14.51 16.75 -24.23
N GLY A 156 -13.71 15.93 -23.55
CA GLY A 156 -12.57 15.27 -24.14
C GLY A 156 -13.03 14.12 -25.03
N THR A 157 -13.19 14.38 -26.30
CA THR A 157 -13.21 13.37 -27.37
C THR A 157 -11.77 12.97 -27.68
N GLY A 158 -11.51 11.69 -27.87
CA GLY A 158 -10.30 11.28 -28.57
C GLY A 158 -9.72 9.95 -28.10
N VAL A 159 -10.41 8.87 -28.36
CA VAL A 159 -9.76 7.59 -28.68
C VAL A 159 -9.79 7.47 -30.21
N SER A 160 -8.63 7.48 -30.81
CA SER A 160 -8.32 6.90 -32.13
C SER A 160 -6.83 6.56 -32.05
N GLY A 161 -6.39 5.37 -32.18
CA GLY A 161 -6.53 4.38 -33.21
C GLY A 161 -5.15 3.91 -33.60
N ILE A 162 -5.04 2.63 -33.70
CA ILE A 162 -4.00 1.72 -34.21
C ILE A 162 -3.06 1.19 -33.15
#